data_7eac1a5e3f5bbf4f847147cb6edb59e8
#
_entry.id   7eac1a5e3f5bbf4f847147cb6edb59e8
#
_cell.length_a   1.000
_cell.length_b   1.000
_cell.length_c   1.000
_cell.angle_alpha   90.00
_cell.angle_beta   90.00
_cell.angle_gamma   90.00
#
_symmetry.space_group_name_H-M   'P 1'
#
loop_
_entity.id
_entity.type
_entity.pdbx_description
1 polymer ?
#
loop_
_entity_poly.entity_id
_entity_poly.type
_entity_poly.pdbx_seq_one_letter_code
_entity_poly.pdbx_strand_id
1 'polypeptide(L)'
;ATNSKVMVLVSQNVSVGSTSSGNAIGLQILRDSTPIISTDNILFGFLSLNWGDMAFNYLDSAVGGDGSTSITYKTQLKSRDSGETVTCQNSSNISSITLMEIGA
;
A
#
# COMPACT_ATOMS: atom_id res chain seq x y z
N ALA A 1 21.19 1.62 9.33
CA ALA A 1 21.99 2.26 10.37
C ALA A 1 21.09 2.97 11.39
N THR A 2 21.63 3.22 12.57
CA THR A 2 20.94 4.01 13.59
C THR A 2 20.61 5.41 13.03
N ASN A 3 19.38 5.86 13.15
CA ASN A 3 18.89 7.14 12.63
C ASN A 3 18.75 7.21 11.10
N SER A 4 18.94 6.12 10.39
CA SER A 4 18.58 6.07 8.97
C SER A 4 17.09 6.23 8.77
N LYS A 5 16.73 6.77 7.62
CA LYS A 5 15.35 6.83 7.11
C LYS A 5 15.20 5.84 5.99
N VAL A 6 13.97 5.41 5.73
CA VAL A 6 13.68 4.54 4.59
C VAL A 6 12.64 5.21 3.70
N MET A 7 13.02 5.46 2.44
CA MET A 7 12.04 5.83 1.43
C MET A 7 11.36 4.56 0.94
N VAL A 8 10.06 4.52 1.09
CA VAL A 8 9.21 3.42 0.63
C VAL A 8 8.49 3.86 -0.65
N LEU A 9 8.76 3.18 -1.75
CA LEU A 9 8.14 3.42 -3.04
C LEU A 9 7.27 2.20 -3.39
N VAL A 10 5.98 2.41 -3.55
CA VAL A 10 5.02 1.34 -3.86
C VAL A 10 4.40 1.60 -5.23
N SER A 11 4.38 0.57 -6.07
CA SER A 11 3.55 0.50 -7.26
C SER A 11 2.67 -0.73 -7.14
N GLN A 12 1.37 -0.53 -7.00
CA GLN A 12 0.42 -1.60 -6.73
C GLN A 12 -0.66 -1.65 -7.81
N ASN A 13 -0.71 -2.77 -8.54
CA ASN A 13 -1.83 -3.02 -9.44
C ASN A 13 -3.04 -3.48 -8.63
N VAL A 14 -4.17 -2.84 -8.86
CA VAL A 14 -5.42 -3.09 -8.14
C VAL A 14 -6.62 -3.06 -9.08
N SER A 15 -7.67 -3.74 -8.65
CA SER A 15 -9.00 -3.56 -9.22
C SER A 15 -10.03 -3.40 -8.12
N VAL A 16 -11.03 -2.60 -8.37
CA VAL A 16 -12.15 -2.39 -7.47
C VAL A 16 -13.45 -2.66 -8.18
N GLY A 17 -14.27 -3.52 -7.59
CA GLY A 17 -15.63 -3.81 -8.06
C GLY A 17 -16.66 -3.13 -7.19
N SER A 18 -17.76 -2.76 -7.79
CA SER A 18 -18.92 -2.23 -7.09
C SER A 18 -20.20 -2.71 -7.76
N THR A 19 -21.13 -3.17 -6.94
CA THR A 19 -22.42 -3.68 -7.41
C THR A 19 -23.56 -2.68 -7.24
N SER A 20 -23.39 -1.62 -6.47
CA SER A 20 -24.48 -0.71 -6.16
C SER A 20 -24.08 0.76 -6.16
N SER A 21 -23.43 1.23 -5.13
CA SER A 21 -23.26 2.67 -4.89
C SER A 21 -21.84 3.19 -5.05
N GLY A 22 -20.98 2.34 -5.52
CA GLY A 22 -19.56 2.65 -5.61
C GLY A 22 -18.78 2.08 -4.43
N ASN A 23 -17.53 1.75 -4.71
CA ASN A 23 -16.59 1.24 -3.73
C ASN A 23 -15.27 1.97 -3.88
N ALA A 24 -14.43 1.88 -2.88
CA ALA A 24 -13.09 2.44 -2.93
C ALA A 24 -12.10 1.48 -2.29
N ILE A 25 -10.83 1.67 -2.64
CA ILE A 25 -9.74 0.92 -2.04
C ILE A 25 -9.10 1.76 -0.94
N GLY A 26 -8.93 1.12 0.21
CA GLY A 26 -8.03 1.58 1.24
C GLY A 26 -6.69 0.88 1.13
N LEU A 27 -5.62 1.62 1.30
CA LEU A 27 -4.25 1.13 1.34
C LEU A 27 -3.61 1.51 2.66
N GLN A 28 -2.84 0.60 3.23
CA GLN A 28 -1.90 0.96 4.29
C GLN A 28 -0.54 0.31 4.05
N ILE A 29 0.50 1.02 4.49
CA ILE A 29 1.86 0.50 4.55
C ILE A 29 2.18 0.24 6.01
N LEU A 30 2.71 -0.95 6.28
CA LEU A 30 3.16 -1.34 7.60
C LEU A 30 4.69 -1.46 7.62
N ARG A 31 5.27 -1.03 8.73
CA ARG A 31 6.61 -1.41 9.16
C ARG A 31 6.43 -2.46 10.25
N ASP A 32 6.86 -3.68 9.98
CA ASP A 32 6.55 -4.86 10.78
C ASP A 32 5.04 -5.02 11.00
N SER A 33 4.53 -4.77 12.20
CA SER A 33 3.10 -4.77 12.52
C SER A 33 2.50 -3.38 12.68
N THR A 34 3.31 -2.33 12.56
CA THR A 34 2.88 -0.94 12.82
C THR A 34 2.48 -0.26 11.52
N PRO A 35 1.22 0.18 11.38
CA PRO A 35 0.83 1.02 10.25
C PRO A 35 1.57 2.35 10.29
N ILE A 36 2.27 2.68 9.20
CA ILE A 36 3.00 3.96 9.08
C ILE A 36 2.26 4.96 8.19
N ILE A 37 1.39 4.47 7.32
CA ILE A 37 0.48 5.30 6.55
C ILE A 37 -0.77 4.50 6.19
N SER A 38 -1.92 5.14 6.23
CA SER A 38 -3.21 4.55 5.85
C SER A 38 -4.07 5.55 5.11
N THR A 39 -4.80 5.07 4.12
CA THR A 39 -5.79 5.86 3.38
C THR A 39 -6.96 4.99 2.95
N ASP A 40 -8.13 5.56 2.84
CA ASP A 40 -9.36 4.82 2.57
C ASP A 40 -9.96 5.05 1.18
N ASN A 41 -9.42 5.98 0.39
CA ASN A 41 -10.06 6.42 -0.85
C ASN A 41 -9.02 6.68 -1.96
N ILE A 42 -8.31 5.65 -2.38
CA ILE A 42 -7.27 5.82 -3.40
C ILE A 42 -7.66 5.39 -4.81
N LEU A 43 -8.72 4.59 -4.94
CA LEU A 43 -9.32 4.25 -6.23
C LEU A 43 -10.80 3.98 -6.03
N PHE A 44 -11.62 4.53 -6.92
CA PHE A 44 -13.06 4.32 -6.91
C PHE A 44 -13.52 3.43 -8.05
N GLY A 45 -14.42 2.49 -7.74
CA GLY A 45 -15.24 1.76 -8.69
C GLY A 45 -16.69 2.17 -8.56
N PHE A 46 -17.38 2.32 -9.67
CA PHE A 46 -18.77 2.76 -9.69
C PHE A 46 -19.57 1.92 -10.69
N LEU A 47 -20.36 0.99 -10.19
CA LEU A 47 -21.21 0.07 -10.99
C LEU A 47 -20.42 -0.73 -12.04
N SER A 48 -19.13 -0.84 -11.89
CA SER A 48 -18.26 -1.56 -12.82
C SER A 48 -16.96 -1.95 -12.14
N LEU A 49 -16.22 -2.83 -12.79
CA LEU A 49 -14.87 -3.19 -12.37
C LEU A 49 -13.89 -2.17 -12.96
N ASN A 50 -13.21 -1.46 -12.11
CA ASN A 50 -12.14 -0.52 -12.48
C ASN A 50 -10.78 -1.09 -12.10
N TRP A 51 -9.82 -0.85 -12.97
CA TRP A 51 -8.45 -1.35 -12.86
C TRP A 51 -7.49 -0.18 -12.91
N GLY A 52 -6.40 -0.29 -12.21
CA GLY A 52 -5.37 0.73 -12.27
C GLY A 52 -4.14 0.37 -11.46
N ASP A 53 -3.09 1.12 -11.73
CA ASP A 53 -1.88 1.09 -10.93
C ASP A 53 -1.87 2.29 -9.99
N MET A 54 -1.51 2.04 -8.74
CA MET A 54 -1.34 3.09 -7.75
C MET A 54 0.13 3.23 -7.42
N ALA A 55 0.62 4.45 -7.43
CA ALA A 55 1.94 4.79 -6.95
C ALA A 55 1.84 5.51 -5.60
N PHE A 56 2.63 5.07 -4.65
CA PHE A 56 2.60 5.58 -3.29
C PHE A 56 4.02 5.74 -2.76
N ASN A 57 4.34 6.92 -2.22
CA ASN A 57 5.67 7.22 -1.69
C ASN A 57 5.54 7.66 -0.23
N TYR A 58 6.41 7.14 0.61
CA TYR A 58 6.46 7.53 2.01
C TYR A 58 7.89 7.52 2.53
N LEU A 59 8.28 8.59 3.20
CA LEU A 59 9.56 8.63 3.91
C LEU A 59 9.35 8.24 5.37
N ASP A 60 9.72 7.01 5.70
CA ASP A 60 9.71 6.56 7.09
C ASP A 60 10.94 7.11 7.82
N SER A 61 10.72 8.09 8.66
CA SER A 61 11.77 8.74 9.46
C SER A 61 11.87 8.19 10.89
N ALA A 62 11.00 7.26 11.25
CA ALA A 62 10.95 6.68 12.58
C ALA A 62 11.26 5.18 12.58
N VAL A 63 12.20 4.77 11.75
CA VAL A 63 12.54 3.35 11.55
C VAL A 63 13.05 2.70 12.84
N GLY A 64 13.86 3.41 13.62
CA GLY A 64 14.32 2.94 14.92
C GLY A 64 15.21 1.69 14.86
N GLY A 65 15.83 1.44 13.71
CA GLY A 65 16.67 0.25 13.53
C GLY A 65 17.93 0.26 14.39
N ASP A 66 18.30 -0.91 14.87
CA ASP A 66 19.53 -1.15 15.64
C ASP A 66 20.72 -1.56 14.76
N GLY A 67 20.51 -1.63 13.45
CA GLY A 67 21.51 -2.06 12.47
C GLY A 67 21.68 -3.57 12.37
N SER A 68 20.96 -4.35 13.16
CA SER A 68 21.06 -5.81 13.19
C SER A 68 19.71 -6.52 13.03
N THR A 69 18.63 -5.91 13.49
CA THR A 69 17.29 -6.50 13.40
C THR A 69 16.67 -6.22 12.03
N SER A 70 16.16 -7.26 11.40
CA SER A 70 15.46 -7.14 10.12
C SER A 70 14.13 -6.41 10.30
N ILE A 71 13.85 -5.46 9.41
CA ILE A 71 12.60 -4.69 9.39
C ILE A 71 11.85 -5.05 8.10
N THR A 72 10.58 -5.39 8.23
CA THR A 72 9.73 -5.76 7.11
C THR A 72 8.76 -4.64 6.76
N TYR A 73 8.73 -4.26 5.48
CA TYR A 73 7.70 -3.37 4.95
C TYR A 73 6.72 -4.16 4.10
N LYS A 74 5.45 -3.88 4.27
CA LYS A 74 4.38 -4.55 3.50
C LYS A 74 3.21 -3.60 3.26
N THR A 75 2.46 -3.88 2.20
CA THR A 75 1.20 -3.21 1.91
C THR A 75 0.02 -4.09 2.30
N GLN A 76 -1.07 -3.47 2.71
CA GLN A 76 -2.37 -4.11 2.88
C GLN A 76 -3.44 -3.29 2.17
N LEU A 77 -4.39 -3.98 1.58
CA LEU A 77 -5.53 -3.41 0.87
C LEU A 77 -6.81 -3.81 1.58
N LYS A 78 -7.81 -2.93 1.51
CA LYS A 78 -9.16 -3.25 1.95
C LYS A 78 -10.19 -2.66 0.99
N SER A 79 -11.36 -3.29 0.92
CA SER A 79 -12.56 -2.66 0.39
C SER A 79 -13.08 -1.66 1.42
N ARG A 80 -13.44 -0.45 0.99
CA ARG A 80 -14.09 0.52 1.87
C ARG A 80 -15.48 0.06 2.27
N ASP A 81 -16.22 -0.43 1.29
CA ASP A 81 -17.63 -0.76 1.50
C ASP A 81 -17.81 -2.27 1.71
N SER A 82 -18.64 -2.60 2.70
CA SER A 82 -18.95 -3.99 3.05
C SER A 82 -19.67 -4.70 1.90
N GLY A 83 -19.30 -5.94 1.63
CA GLY A 83 -19.89 -6.75 0.57
C GLY A 83 -19.33 -6.49 -0.83
N GLU A 84 -18.43 -5.55 -0.98
CA GLU A 84 -17.75 -5.26 -2.24
C GLU A 84 -16.35 -5.86 -2.27
N THR A 85 -15.75 -5.92 -3.44
CA THR A 85 -14.49 -6.64 -3.66
C THR A 85 -13.39 -5.70 -4.15
N VAL A 86 -12.20 -5.90 -3.62
CA VAL A 86 -10.96 -5.36 -4.16
C VAL A 86 -9.99 -6.51 -4.44
N THR A 87 -9.23 -6.37 -5.51
CA THR A 87 -8.27 -7.39 -5.92
C THR A 87 -6.94 -6.72 -6.21
N CYS A 88 -5.86 -7.34 -5.81
CA CYS A 88 -4.51 -6.91 -6.17
C CYS A 88 -3.88 -7.89 -7.16
N GLN A 89 -3.00 -7.37 -8.01
CA GLN A 89 -2.24 -8.16 -8.99
C GLN A 89 -3.13 -9.02 -9.88
N ASN A 90 -4.18 -8.41 -10.42
CA ASN A 90 -5.10 -9.13 -11.29
C ASN A 90 -4.41 -9.47 -12.61
N SER A 91 -4.66 -10.69 -13.11
CA SER A 91 -4.00 -11.24 -14.30
C SER A 91 -2.47 -11.30 -14.12
N SER A 92 -1.70 -10.91 -15.12
CA SER A 92 -0.24 -10.93 -15.09
C SER A 92 0.39 -9.60 -14.67
N ASN A 93 -0.38 -8.73 -14.05
CA ASN A 93 0.12 -7.42 -13.64
C ASN A 93 1.07 -7.53 -12.46
N ILE A 94 2.05 -6.64 -12.44
CA ILE A 94 3.12 -6.65 -11.46
C ILE A 94 2.87 -5.53 -10.45
N SER A 95 3.05 -5.87 -9.18
CA SER A 95 3.18 -4.90 -8.09
C SER A 95 4.59 -4.93 -7.54
N SER A 96 5.08 -3.81 -7.06
CA SER A 96 6.42 -3.72 -6.49
C SER A 96 6.44 -2.84 -5.26
N ILE A 97 7.37 -3.14 -4.37
CA ILE A 97 7.77 -2.28 -3.28
C ILE A 97 9.29 -2.10 -3.35
N THR A 98 9.74 -0.87 -3.37
CA THR A 98 11.16 -0.53 -3.39
C THR A 98 11.51 0.22 -2.12
N LEU A 99 12.57 -0.20 -1.48
CA LEU A 99 13.07 0.41 -0.26
C LEU A 99 14.43 1.03 -0.54
N MET A 100 14.60 2.28 -0.17
CA MET A 100 15.89 2.98 -0.23
C MET A 100 16.25 3.48 1.16
N GLU A 101 17.35 2.98 1.70
CA GLU A 101 17.88 3.54 2.93
C GLU A 101 18.54 4.89 2.65
N ILE A 102 18.15 5.89 3.42
CA ILE A 102 18.73 7.23 3.41
C ILE A 102 19.50 7.39 4.71
N GLY A 103 20.80 7.49 4.59
CA GLY A 103 21.67 7.63 5.73
C GLY A 103 21.37 8.85 6.60
N ALA A 104 21.79 8.77 7.81
CA ALA A 104 21.68 9.86 8.77
C ALA A 104 22.62 11.03 8.42
#